data_615f065f0daa72a87d9ad845ba7ba50a
#
_entry.id   615f065f0daa72a87d9ad845ba7ba50a
#
_cell.length_a   1.000
_cell.length_b   1.000
_cell.length_c   1.000
_cell.angle_alpha   90.00
_cell.angle_beta   90.00
_cell.angle_gamma   90.00
#
_symmetry.space_group_name_H-M   'P 1'
#
loop_
_entity.id
_entity.type
_entity.pdbx_description
1 polymer ?
#
loop_
_entity_poly.entity_id
_entity_poly.type
_entity_poly.pdbx_seq_one_letter_code
_entity_poly.pdbx_strand_id
1 'polypeptide(L)'
;MSQEVGIVIAVQGLALLFQVIGELGAQYRAEKRMRSADGATHDVDYVVKDGEAEVGVQVDRKTEKVTLIPKDCDAGPGKALAGRIAQRWAYSRAVGELKRKGYAVAKEEKQADGSVRVVMQRWR
;
A
#
# COMPACT_ATOMS: atom_id res chain seq x y z
N MET A 1 -17.85 15.70 -12.57
CA MET A 1 -17.72 15.06 -11.25
C MET A 1 -16.34 14.41 -11.15
N SER A 2 -15.57 14.85 -10.21
CA SER A 2 -14.31 14.17 -9.93
C SER A 2 -14.63 12.84 -9.25
N GLN A 3 -14.21 11.73 -9.86
CA GLN A 3 -14.21 10.46 -9.17
C GLN A 3 -13.03 10.41 -8.22
N GLU A 4 -13.27 10.11 -6.96
CA GLU A 4 -12.18 9.78 -6.07
C GLU A 4 -11.56 8.47 -6.54
N VAL A 5 -10.30 8.56 -6.95
CA VAL A 5 -9.52 7.37 -7.26
C VAL A 5 -8.66 7.07 -6.05
N GLY A 6 -9.13 6.14 -5.23
CA GLY A 6 -8.42 5.70 -4.05
C GLY A 6 -8.43 4.18 -3.97
N ILE A 7 -7.38 3.63 -3.42
CA ILE A 7 -7.29 2.22 -3.07
C ILE A 7 -7.52 2.12 -1.58
N VAL A 8 -8.58 1.42 -1.17
CA VAL A 8 -8.90 1.21 0.24
C VAL A 8 -8.37 -0.14 0.67
N ILE A 9 -7.53 -0.13 1.70
CA ILE A 9 -6.99 -1.35 2.31
C ILE A 9 -7.34 -1.38 3.79
N ALA A 10 -7.61 -2.57 4.33
CA ALA A 10 -7.79 -2.74 5.76
C ALA A 10 -6.41 -2.90 6.40
N VAL A 11 -6.06 -2.01 7.30
CA VAL A 11 -4.78 -2.07 8.01
C VAL A 11 -5.02 -2.43 9.46
N GLN A 12 -4.43 -3.53 9.89
CA GLN A 12 -4.38 -3.90 11.30
C GLN A 12 -3.12 -3.34 11.93
N GLY A 13 -3.07 -2.02 12.03
CA GLY A 13 -1.93 -1.30 12.59
C GLY A 13 -1.09 -0.60 11.53
N LEU A 14 -0.74 0.66 11.83
CA LEU A 14 0.09 1.49 10.98
C LEU A 14 1.51 0.94 10.81
N ALA A 15 1.98 0.16 11.79
CA ALA A 15 3.32 -0.42 11.75
C ALA A 15 3.56 -1.27 10.50
N LEU A 16 2.56 -2.06 10.10
CA LEU A 16 2.67 -2.88 8.87
C LEU A 16 2.75 -2.01 7.62
N LEU A 17 1.97 -0.93 7.57
CA LEU A 17 2.03 0.01 6.45
C LEU A 17 3.43 0.63 6.30
N PHE A 18 4.01 1.11 7.40
CA PHE A 18 5.34 1.70 7.38
C PHE A 18 6.41 0.68 7.02
N GLN A 19 6.27 -0.55 7.48
CA GLN A 19 7.16 -1.63 7.09
C GLN A 19 7.12 -1.88 5.59
N VAL A 20 5.92 -1.94 5.01
CA VAL A 20 5.73 -2.14 3.56
C VAL A 20 6.36 -1.00 2.77
N ILE A 21 6.14 0.25 3.19
CA ILE A 21 6.74 1.42 2.55
C ILE A 21 8.27 1.31 2.55
N GLY A 22 8.86 0.93 3.68
CA GLY A 22 10.30 0.72 3.79
C GLY A 22 10.82 -0.40 2.89
N GLU A 23 10.09 -1.51 2.81
CA GLU A 23 10.44 -2.64 1.94
C GLU A 23 10.44 -2.26 0.45
N LEU A 24 9.58 -1.34 0.05
CA LEU A 24 9.52 -0.83 -1.32
C LEU A 24 10.59 0.23 -1.62
N GLY A 25 11.37 0.63 -0.62
CA GLY A 25 12.37 1.68 -0.76
C GLY A 25 11.78 3.08 -0.86
N ALA A 26 10.51 3.25 -0.55
CA ALA A 26 9.84 4.55 -0.57
C ALA A 26 10.05 5.27 0.77
N GLN A 27 9.85 6.58 0.74
CA GLN A 27 9.91 7.43 1.93
C GLN A 27 8.53 7.96 2.25
N TYR A 28 8.29 8.33 3.50
CA TYR A 28 7.04 8.96 3.89
C TYR A 28 7.29 10.13 4.83
N ARG A 29 6.35 11.07 4.83
CA ARG A 29 6.35 12.19 5.75
C ARG A 29 4.94 12.47 6.24
N ALA A 30 4.82 13.04 7.42
CA ALA A 30 3.54 13.51 7.93
C ALA A 30 3.13 14.77 7.16
N GLU A 31 1.93 14.76 6.62
CA GLU A 31 1.32 15.88 5.92
C GLU A 31 -0.16 15.93 6.24
N LYS A 32 -0.72 17.12 6.33
CA LYS A 32 -2.16 17.28 6.59
C LYS A 32 -2.99 17.32 5.32
N ARG A 33 -2.42 17.75 4.22
CA ARG A 33 -3.13 17.91 2.94
C ARG A 33 -2.23 17.55 1.78
N MET A 34 -2.86 17.04 0.74
CA MET A 34 -2.20 16.78 -0.54
C MET A 34 -3.10 17.27 -1.66
N ARG A 35 -2.52 17.95 -2.63
CA ARG A 35 -3.23 18.36 -3.84
C ARG A 35 -2.94 17.37 -4.95
N SER A 36 -4.01 16.81 -5.53
CA SER A 36 -3.91 15.90 -6.66
C SER A 36 -3.88 16.66 -8.00
N ALA A 37 -3.51 15.94 -9.07
CA ALA A 37 -3.35 16.53 -10.39
C ALA A 37 -4.64 17.13 -10.96
N ASP A 38 -5.80 16.66 -10.52
CA ASP A 38 -7.10 17.21 -10.91
C ASP A 38 -7.46 18.52 -10.19
N GLY A 39 -6.59 19.01 -9.32
CA GLY A 39 -6.79 20.22 -8.55
C GLY A 39 -7.51 20.02 -7.22
N ALA A 40 -7.99 18.83 -6.93
CA ALA A 40 -8.66 18.53 -5.66
C ALA A 40 -7.64 18.49 -4.52
N THR A 41 -8.06 18.97 -3.34
CA THR A 41 -7.28 18.90 -2.11
C THR A 41 -7.85 17.81 -1.22
N HIS A 42 -6.97 16.94 -0.73
CA HIS A 42 -7.34 15.82 0.12
C HIS A 42 -6.73 15.99 1.49
N ASP A 43 -7.51 15.74 2.53
CA ASP A 43 -6.98 15.62 3.88
C ASP A 43 -6.26 14.28 3.99
N VAL A 44 -5.01 14.32 4.42
CA VAL A 44 -4.17 13.13 4.54
C VAL A 44 -3.49 13.11 5.90
N ASP A 45 -2.93 11.98 6.26
CA ASP A 45 -2.11 11.83 7.46
C ASP A 45 -0.63 11.73 7.10
N TYR A 46 -0.35 11.13 5.94
CA TYR A 46 1.01 10.97 5.43
C TYR A 46 1.02 11.09 3.91
N VAL A 47 2.19 11.43 3.37
CA VAL A 47 2.47 11.34 1.94
C VAL A 47 3.66 10.42 1.74
N VAL A 48 3.47 9.41 0.92
CA VAL A 48 4.53 8.48 0.51
C VAL A 48 5.11 8.94 -0.81
N LYS A 49 6.42 8.96 -0.90
CA LYS A 49 7.13 9.41 -2.09
C LYS A 49 8.18 8.39 -2.52
N ASP A 50 8.22 8.13 -3.82
CA ASP A 50 9.27 7.34 -4.47
C ASP A 50 9.59 7.98 -5.81
N GLY A 51 10.70 8.73 -5.87
CA GLY A 51 11.04 9.53 -7.04
C GLY A 51 9.96 10.58 -7.33
N GLU A 52 9.33 10.51 -8.49
CA GLU A 52 8.23 11.40 -8.89
C GLU A 52 6.86 10.90 -8.41
N ALA A 53 6.78 9.65 -7.95
CA ALA A 53 5.54 9.08 -7.47
C ALA A 53 5.20 9.62 -6.08
N GLU A 54 3.97 10.08 -5.91
CA GLU A 54 3.45 10.51 -4.61
C GLU A 54 2.07 9.91 -4.37
N VAL A 55 1.86 9.43 -3.15
CA VAL A 55 0.61 8.83 -2.70
C VAL A 55 0.24 9.41 -1.35
N GLY A 56 -0.95 10.00 -1.26
CA GLY A 56 -1.51 10.42 0.01
C GLY A 56 -2.08 9.22 0.78
N VAL A 57 -1.89 9.24 2.09
CA VAL A 57 -2.39 8.18 2.97
C VAL A 57 -3.38 8.81 3.95
N GLN A 58 -4.64 8.40 3.87
CA GLN A 58 -5.67 8.73 4.83
C GLN A 58 -5.92 7.56 5.76
N VAL A 59 -5.92 7.80 7.05
CA VAL A 59 -6.19 6.77 8.05
C VAL A 59 -7.51 7.08 8.75
N ASP A 60 -8.47 6.20 8.62
CA ASP A 60 -9.70 6.27 9.41
C ASP A 60 -9.51 5.45 10.68
N ARG A 61 -9.35 6.15 11.79
CA ARG A 61 -9.06 5.52 13.08
C ARG A 61 -10.26 4.77 13.67
N LYS A 62 -11.47 5.09 13.22
CA LYS A 62 -12.68 4.40 13.70
C LYS A 62 -12.86 3.04 13.03
N THR A 63 -12.62 2.97 11.73
CA THR A 63 -12.79 1.75 10.95
C THR A 63 -11.48 0.99 10.73
N GLU A 64 -10.35 1.58 11.10
CA GLU A 64 -9.00 1.05 10.85
C GLU A 64 -8.73 0.83 9.35
N LYS A 65 -9.35 1.64 8.50
CA LYS A 65 -9.13 1.61 7.06
C LYS A 65 -8.13 2.67 6.65
N VAL A 66 -7.30 2.31 5.68
CA VAL A 66 -6.35 3.22 5.05
C VAL A 66 -6.75 3.39 3.60
N THR A 67 -6.86 4.64 3.18
CA THR A 67 -7.11 4.99 1.78
C THR A 67 -5.83 5.55 1.18
N LEU A 68 -5.40 4.99 0.06
CA LEU A 68 -4.25 5.45 -0.70
C LEU A 68 -4.74 6.30 -1.87
N ILE A 69 -4.30 7.56 -1.92
CA ILE A 69 -4.74 8.52 -2.93
C ILE A 69 -3.55 8.87 -3.82
N PRO A 70 -3.48 8.33 -5.07
CA PRO A 70 -2.42 8.71 -5.98
C PRO A 70 -2.51 10.20 -6.33
N LYS A 71 -1.38 10.89 -6.31
CA LYS A 71 -1.33 12.31 -6.67
C LYS A 71 -1.72 12.56 -8.13
N ASP A 72 -1.38 11.64 -9.03
CA ASP A 72 -1.69 11.69 -10.45
C ASP A 72 -3.05 11.06 -10.82
N CYS A 73 -3.89 10.80 -9.83
CA CYS A 73 -5.24 10.26 -9.96
C CYS A 73 -5.26 8.82 -10.49
N ASP A 74 -5.71 8.61 -11.73
CA ASP A 74 -5.94 7.27 -12.27
C ASP A 74 -4.84 6.77 -13.22
N ALA A 75 -3.81 7.53 -13.41
CA ALA A 75 -2.72 7.18 -14.33
C ALA A 75 -1.39 7.74 -13.85
N GLY A 76 -0.31 7.02 -14.07
CA GLY A 76 1.04 7.51 -13.83
C GLY A 76 1.76 6.85 -12.65
N PRO A 77 2.93 7.41 -12.24
CA PRO A 77 3.78 6.83 -11.22
C PRO A 77 3.12 6.70 -9.84
N GLY A 78 2.31 7.68 -9.45
CA GLY A 78 1.61 7.64 -8.16
C GLY A 78 0.62 6.49 -8.07
N LYS A 79 -0.16 6.26 -9.13
CA LYS A 79 -1.07 5.11 -9.19
C LYS A 79 -0.29 3.79 -9.13
N ALA A 80 0.82 3.71 -9.84
CA ALA A 80 1.67 2.51 -9.81
C ALA A 80 2.22 2.25 -8.41
N LEU A 81 2.67 3.30 -7.72
CA LEU A 81 3.16 3.19 -6.35
C LEU A 81 2.05 2.74 -5.39
N ALA A 82 0.86 3.33 -5.49
CA ALA A 82 -0.29 2.93 -4.67
C ALA A 82 -0.64 1.45 -4.87
N GLY A 83 -0.60 0.98 -6.11
CA GLY A 83 -0.82 -0.43 -6.44
C GLY A 83 0.23 -1.34 -5.80
N ARG A 84 1.50 -0.95 -5.85
CA ARG A 84 2.58 -1.71 -5.22
C ARG A 84 2.45 -1.76 -3.70
N ILE A 85 2.06 -0.67 -3.07
CA ILE A 85 1.83 -0.63 -1.62
C ILE A 85 0.70 -1.59 -1.25
N ALA A 86 -0.44 -1.50 -1.94
CA ALA A 86 -1.59 -2.34 -1.66
C ALA A 86 -1.28 -3.83 -1.88
N GLN A 87 -0.59 -4.16 -2.95
CA GLN A 87 -0.20 -5.53 -3.29
C GLN A 87 0.78 -6.10 -2.26
N ARG A 88 1.80 -5.35 -1.89
CA ARG A 88 2.78 -5.79 -0.89
C ARG A 88 2.16 -5.93 0.50
N TRP A 89 1.25 -5.04 0.84
CA TRP A 89 0.51 -5.12 2.10
C TRP A 89 -0.34 -6.38 2.16
N ALA A 90 -1.11 -6.67 1.09
CA ALA A 90 -1.93 -7.87 1.01
C ALA A 90 -1.08 -9.15 1.10
N TYR A 91 0.05 -9.17 0.42
CA TYR A 91 1.02 -10.25 0.49
C TYR A 91 1.52 -10.46 1.92
N SER A 92 1.98 -9.41 2.57
CA SER A 92 2.54 -9.48 3.93
C SER A 92 1.49 -9.97 4.94
N ARG A 93 0.25 -9.53 4.78
CA ARG A 93 -0.85 -9.97 5.62
C ARG A 93 -1.18 -11.45 5.41
N ALA A 94 -1.26 -11.88 4.16
CA ALA A 94 -1.56 -13.28 3.83
C ALA A 94 -0.46 -14.23 4.35
N VAL A 95 0.80 -13.86 4.15
CA VAL A 95 1.93 -14.63 4.66
C VAL A 95 1.91 -14.70 6.19
N GLY A 96 1.63 -13.57 6.85
CA GLY A 96 1.54 -13.50 8.31
C GLY A 96 0.45 -14.41 8.87
N GLU A 97 -0.73 -14.44 8.24
CA GLU A 97 -1.82 -15.32 8.65
C GLU A 97 -1.48 -16.79 8.46
N LEU A 98 -0.89 -17.14 7.32
CA LEU A 98 -0.49 -18.52 7.04
C LEU A 98 0.60 -19.00 8.00
N LYS A 99 1.57 -18.15 8.33
CA LYS A 99 2.58 -18.48 9.33
C LYS A 99 1.97 -18.79 10.70
N ARG A 100 0.96 -18.01 11.10
CA ARG A 100 0.25 -18.28 12.37
C ARG A 100 -0.52 -19.61 12.34
N LYS A 101 -0.94 -20.06 11.16
CA LYS A 101 -1.62 -21.35 10.97
C LYS A 101 -0.64 -22.51 10.76
N GLY A 102 0.66 -22.29 10.88
CA GLY A 102 1.68 -23.33 10.77
C GLY A 102 2.24 -23.52 9.37
N TYR A 103 2.11 -22.54 8.49
CA TYR A 103 2.74 -22.57 7.17
C TYR A 103 4.04 -21.78 7.16
N ALA A 104 4.95 -22.17 6.30
CA ALA A 104 6.18 -21.43 6.03
C ALA A 104 6.29 -21.13 4.54
N VAL A 105 6.96 -20.05 4.21
CA VAL A 105 7.25 -19.71 2.82
C VAL A 105 8.30 -20.69 2.30
N ALA A 106 7.90 -21.56 1.38
CA ALA A 106 8.80 -22.50 0.72
C ALA A 106 9.45 -21.87 -0.52
N LYS A 107 8.73 -21.04 -1.24
CA LYS A 107 9.21 -20.44 -2.47
C LYS A 107 8.51 -19.12 -2.74
N GLU A 108 9.27 -18.17 -3.25
CA GLU A 108 8.76 -16.86 -3.66
C GLU A 108 9.23 -16.58 -5.09
N GLU A 109 8.31 -16.33 -6.00
CA GLU A 109 8.60 -16.05 -7.40
C GLU A 109 8.01 -14.71 -7.80
N LYS A 110 8.85 -13.85 -8.36
CA LYS A 110 8.41 -12.57 -8.92
C LYS A 110 7.99 -12.78 -10.37
N GLN A 111 6.75 -12.43 -10.68
CA GLN A 111 6.18 -12.58 -12.00
C GLN A 111 6.53 -11.38 -12.89
N ALA A 112 6.42 -11.57 -14.22
CA ALA A 112 6.72 -10.52 -15.19
C ALA A 112 5.77 -9.31 -15.10
N ASP A 113 4.55 -9.51 -14.60
CA ASP A 113 3.55 -8.45 -14.43
C ASP A 113 3.72 -7.67 -13.12
N GLY A 114 4.76 -7.98 -12.33
CA GLY A 114 5.01 -7.35 -11.03
C GLY A 114 4.35 -8.04 -9.86
N SER A 115 3.50 -9.03 -10.08
CA SER A 115 2.92 -9.83 -9.00
C SER A 115 3.97 -10.78 -8.40
N VAL A 116 3.70 -11.24 -7.19
CA VAL A 116 4.55 -12.22 -6.50
C VAL A 116 3.75 -13.48 -6.25
N ARG A 117 4.28 -14.60 -6.76
CA ARG A 117 3.74 -15.92 -6.46
C ARG A 117 4.46 -16.51 -5.27
N VAL A 118 3.70 -16.91 -4.25
CA VAL A 118 4.25 -17.50 -3.04
C VAL A 118 3.76 -18.91 -2.89
N VAL A 119 4.69 -19.84 -2.70
CA VAL A 119 4.36 -21.22 -2.37
C VAL A 119 4.56 -21.40 -0.88
N MET A 120 3.50 -21.76 -0.18
CA MET A 120 3.52 -22.00 1.26
C MET A 120 3.49 -23.49 1.53
N GLN A 121 4.28 -23.89 2.49
CA GLN A 121 4.38 -25.28 2.93
C GLN A 121 3.98 -25.38 4.39
N ARG A 122 3.15 -26.39 4.71
CA ARG A 122 2.68 -26.56 6.07
C ARG A 122 3.80 -27.11 6.96
N TRP A 123 3.99 -26.48 8.10
CA TRP A 123 4.86 -27.00 9.16
C TRP A 123 4.27 -28.24 9.80
N ARG A 124 5.15 -29.08 10.19
CA ARG A 124 4.82 -30.16 11.12
C ARG A 124 5.61 -30.03 12.38
#